data_72b5257384e37236f75f27ecabf6a1b8
#
_entry.id   72b5257384e37236f75f27ecabf6a1b8
#
_cell.length_a   1.000
_cell.length_b   1.000
_cell.length_c   1.000
_cell.angle_alpha   90.00
_cell.angle_beta   90.00
_cell.angle_gamma   90.00
#
_symmetry.space_group_name_H-M   'P 1'
#
loop_
_entity.id
_entity.type
_entity.pdbx_description
1 polymer ?
#
loop_
_entity_poly.entity_id
_entity_poly.type
_entity_poly.pdbx_seq_one_letter_code
_entity_poly.pdbx_strand_id
1 'polypeptide(L)'
;QGGGIQGNNEYSSPLIEGDNEYSPPLVGGVRGGGELLLKTHDDDRVFRLSIDRSFTISGYGCVVTGPVLGGQISVEDEIEIFPVKKIVRVRGIEVTGERVNTAFAGQRAAINLSGIKSIEIKRGYELSVPGYLQPTSIVDASLRLVKTAKIPLKNRARIRFHINTSEVMGRVILLDRDILNPGEEALCQFLLENFITTEREDRFIIRSYSPAYTIGGGKVLGYNTTRLKRFKEESLKTLKILASGNLSDILEQVYLNNVVRRGERPFAPAIDDISRQINIHPSIAEKVAGELVKKSTLLKFSIEGKNVIFHKTHVLSLKERILNELREFHKDNPLKMGIDETNLKTLMGKNINPLLITAALSSLRNEKAVKVTDNKLSLANFKIEVSSQDKGIADKIEELFMNAGFTPPSKEEVITKFGPASKTVIPLLVEQKKIVEVEKGLYFHAKILDTLKENIREYIKKQGPIGVAQFRDLTKTSRKYAVPLLEYFDAIHFTKRTGDVRILL
;
A
#
# COMPACT_ATOMS: atom_id res chain seq x y z
N GLN A 1 6.75 33.64 83.19
CA GLN A 1 6.52 32.28 83.65
C GLN A 1 5.88 31.53 82.50
N GLY A 2 6.49 30.73 81.73
CA GLY A 2 7.41 29.65 81.96
C GLY A 2 6.77 28.43 81.29
N GLY A 3 7.44 27.79 80.37
CA GLY A 3 7.03 26.44 80.02
C GLY A 3 7.08 26.11 78.51
N GLY A 4 8.30 25.81 78.02
CA GLY A 4 8.40 25.16 76.70
C GLY A 4 8.01 23.69 76.79
N ILE A 5 7.46 23.16 75.73
CA ILE A 5 7.39 21.73 75.53
C ILE A 5 7.78 21.46 74.05
N GLN A 6 8.96 20.82 73.93
CA GLN A 6 9.36 20.12 72.71
C GLN A 6 8.44 18.89 72.55
N GLY A 7 7.88 18.70 71.40
CA GLY A 7 7.17 17.50 71.02
C GLY A 7 7.74 16.91 69.75
N ASN A 8 8.62 15.90 69.92
CA ASN A 8 9.01 14.99 68.87
C ASN A 8 7.79 14.17 68.41
N ASN A 9 7.42 14.26 67.15
CA ASN A 9 6.48 13.33 66.55
C ASN A 9 7.27 12.38 65.62
N GLU A 10 7.69 11.28 66.20
CA GLU A 10 7.97 10.03 65.46
C GLU A 10 6.66 9.37 65.13
N TYR A 11 6.29 9.37 63.84
CA TYR A 11 5.26 8.48 63.32
C TYR A 11 5.90 7.16 62.96
N SER A 12 5.93 6.22 63.88
CA SER A 12 6.07 4.79 63.63
C SER A 12 4.77 4.23 63.06
N SER A 13 4.81 3.78 61.82
CA SER A 13 3.74 2.98 61.22
C SER A 13 3.73 1.57 61.85
N PRO A 14 2.55 1.03 62.18
CA PRO A 14 2.50 -0.36 62.64
C PRO A 14 2.68 -1.31 61.45
N LEU A 15 3.60 -2.24 61.61
CA LEU A 15 3.73 -3.47 60.83
C LEU A 15 2.45 -4.29 61.01
N ILE A 16 1.65 -4.45 59.96
CA ILE A 16 0.64 -5.47 59.90
C ILE A 16 1.27 -6.66 59.19
N GLU A 17 1.73 -7.63 59.99
CA GLU A 17 1.93 -9.01 59.55
C GLU A 17 0.56 -9.56 59.22
N GLY A 18 0.32 -9.85 57.94
CA GLY A 18 -0.82 -10.51 57.43
C GLY A 18 -0.44 -11.19 56.16
N ASP A 19 -0.13 -12.47 56.27
CA ASP A 19 0.01 -13.40 55.15
C ASP A 19 -1.24 -13.32 54.24
N ASN A 20 -1.12 -12.69 53.10
CA ASN A 20 -2.07 -12.86 52.02
C ASN A 20 -1.26 -13.04 50.73
N GLU A 21 -0.99 -14.30 50.43
CA GLU A 21 -0.64 -14.75 49.10
C GLU A 21 -1.76 -14.31 48.14
N TYR A 22 -1.60 -13.14 47.50
CA TYR A 22 -2.44 -12.73 46.40
C TYR A 22 -1.88 -13.34 45.11
N SER A 23 -2.24 -14.59 44.84
CA SER A 23 -2.11 -15.19 43.54
C SER A 23 -3.15 -14.59 42.59
N PRO A 24 -2.78 -13.98 41.46
CA PRO A 24 -3.77 -13.50 40.48
C PRO A 24 -4.58 -14.69 39.96
N PRO A 25 -5.89 -14.53 39.70
CA PRO A 25 -6.74 -15.62 39.24
C PRO A 25 -6.24 -16.10 37.87
N LEU A 26 -5.85 -17.35 37.82
CA LEU A 26 -5.59 -18.10 36.60
C LEU A 26 -6.84 -18.09 35.73
N VAL A 27 -6.73 -17.64 34.52
CA VAL A 27 -7.77 -17.72 33.49
C VAL A 27 -8.10 -19.16 33.28
N GLY A 28 -9.40 -19.50 33.46
CA GLY A 28 -9.98 -20.82 33.54
C GLY A 28 -9.40 -21.86 32.59
N GLY A 29 -8.69 -22.81 33.15
CA GLY A 29 -8.31 -24.06 32.51
C GLY A 29 -9.33 -25.10 32.82
N VAL A 30 -9.80 -25.81 31.81
CA VAL A 30 -10.57 -27.02 31.88
C VAL A 30 -9.79 -28.08 32.68
N ARG A 31 -10.42 -28.69 33.69
CA ARG A 31 -9.85 -29.83 34.44
C ARG A 31 -9.67 -31.01 33.48
N GLY A 32 -8.45 -31.28 33.11
CA GLY A 32 -7.98 -32.52 32.53
C GLY A 32 -6.53 -32.66 32.93
N GLY A 33 -6.20 -33.75 33.69
CA GLY A 33 -4.85 -33.98 34.20
C GLY A 33 -3.83 -34.06 33.08
N GLY A 34 -3.05 -33.01 32.97
CA GLY A 34 -1.91 -32.89 32.10
C GLY A 34 -0.98 -31.85 32.75
N GLU A 35 0.30 -32.16 32.82
CA GLU A 35 1.38 -31.32 33.28
C GLU A 35 1.14 -29.86 32.91
N LEU A 36 1.23 -28.99 33.88
CA LEU A 36 1.30 -27.55 33.71
C LEU A 36 2.58 -27.26 32.92
N LEU A 37 2.51 -27.34 31.60
CA LEU A 37 3.54 -26.81 30.74
C LEU A 37 3.61 -25.31 31.04
N LEU A 38 4.55 -24.94 31.91
CA LEU A 38 5.09 -23.61 31.97
C LEU A 38 5.39 -23.24 30.50
N LYS A 39 4.52 -22.42 29.88
CA LYS A 39 4.82 -21.86 28.56
C LYS A 39 6.17 -21.20 28.69
N THR A 40 7.17 -21.82 28.12
CA THR A 40 8.48 -21.23 27.91
C THR A 40 8.29 -19.84 27.29
N HIS A 41 9.19 -18.93 27.58
CA HIS A 41 9.20 -17.52 27.19
C HIS A 41 9.18 -17.24 25.67
N ASP A 42 8.73 -18.20 24.86
CA ASP A 42 8.60 -18.12 23.40
C ASP A 42 7.28 -17.41 23.04
N ASP A 43 7.22 -16.13 23.35
CA ASP A 43 6.19 -15.27 22.81
C ASP A 43 6.70 -14.67 21.49
N ASP A 44 6.34 -15.31 20.39
CA ASP A 44 6.71 -14.88 19.03
C ASP A 44 6.13 -13.50 18.63
N ARG A 45 5.44 -12.81 19.53
CA ARG A 45 4.92 -11.46 19.28
C ARG A 45 6.06 -10.43 19.32
N VAL A 46 5.83 -9.32 18.65
CA VAL A 46 6.74 -8.17 18.68
C VAL A 46 6.70 -7.53 20.07
N PHE A 47 7.85 -7.03 20.55
CA PHE A 47 7.94 -6.34 21.81
C PHE A 47 6.96 -5.18 21.92
N ARG A 48 6.21 -5.14 23.02
CA ARG A 48 5.33 -4.04 23.44
C ARG A 48 5.37 -3.89 24.96
N LEU A 49 5.53 -2.65 25.41
CA LEU A 49 5.35 -2.30 26.82
C LEU A 49 4.45 -1.09 26.93
N SER A 50 3.41 -1.17 27.77
CA SER A 50 2.50 -0.05 28.00
C SER A 50 2.92 0.72 29.26
N ILE A 51 3.29 1.99 29.10
CA ILE A 51 3.85 2.83 30.15
C ILE A 51 2.78 3.27 31.15
N ASP A 52 2.95 2.93 32.41
CA ASP A 52 2.11 3.40 33.50
C ASP A 52 2.72 4.53 34.32
N ARG A 53 4.07 4.62 34.39
CA ARG A 53 4.81 5.69 35.06
C ARG A 53 6.05 6.06 34.29
N SER A 54 6.43 7.34 34.36
CA SER A 54 7.72 7.85 33.91
C SER A 54 8.30 8.76 34.97
N PHE A 55 9.56 8.62 35.28
CA PHE A 55 10.27 9.44 36.30
C PHE A 55 11.73 9.57 35.97
N THR A 56 12.41 10.53 36.62
CA THR A 56 13.84 10.75 36.47
C THR A 56 14.54 10.27 37.71
N ILE A 57 15.57 9.42 37.53
CA ILE A 57 16.47 9.02 38.62
C ILE A 57 17.77 9.80 38.46
N SER A 58 18.23 10.44 39.55
CA SER A 58 19.50 11.18 39.55
C SER A 58 20.66 10.28 39.15
N GLY A 59 21.45 10.70 38.17
CA GLY A 59 22.57 9.93 37.62
C GLY A 59 22.19 8.85 36.57
N TYR A 60 20.94 8.41 36.53
CA TYR A 60 20.46 7.36 35.57
C TYR A 60 19.62 7.90 34.41
N GLY A 61 18.96 9.06 34.59
CA GLY A 61 18.15 9.66 33.57
C GLY A 61 16.67 9.24 33.62
N CYS A 62 16.05 9.09 32.47
CA CYS A 62 14.63 8.75 32.31
C CYS A 62 14.36 7.25 32.50
N VAL A 63 13.50 6.91 33.44
CA VAL A 63 13.03 5.53 33.65
C VAL A 63 11.52 5.48 33.43
N VAL A 64 11.06 4.48 32.69
CA VAL A 64 9.62 4.18 32.50
C VAL A 64 9.32 2.81 33.08
N THR A 65 8.11 2.66 33.60
CA THR A 65 7.65 1.35 34.09
C THR A 65 6.35 0.94 33.41
N GLY A 66 6.16 -0.38 33.27
CA GLY A 66 4.93 -0.92 32.73
C GLY A 66 4.97 -2.42 32.52
N PRO A 67 3.81 -3.02 32.19
CA PRO A 67 3.76 -4.43 31.80
C PRO A 67 4.29 -4.61 30.37
N VAL A 68 5.09 -5.64 30.16
CA VAL A 68 5.49 -6.14 28.85
C VAL A 68 4.32 -6.95 28.30
N LEU A 69 3.70 -6.45 27.23
CA LEU A 69 2.48 -7.02 26.65
C LEU A 69 2.76 -8.13 25.64
N GLY A 70 3.93 -8.11 25.01
CA GLY A 70 4.34 -9.09 23.99
C GLY A 70 5.85 -9.04 23.77
N GLY A 71 6.42 -10.12 23.23
CA GLY A 71 7.80 -10.25 22.85
C GLY A 71 8.82 -10.09 23.97
N GLN A 72 9.99 -9.64 23.62
CA GLN A 72 11.11 -9.40 24.57
C GLN A 72 11.87 -8.13 24.19
N ILE A 73 12.61 -7.58 25.16
CA ILE A 73 13.48 -6.42 25.02
C ILE A 73 14.79 -6.63 25.76
N SER A 74 15.88 -6.24 25.16
CA SER A 74 17.23 -6.34 25.75
C SER A 74 17.88 -4.97 25.94
N VAL A 75 18.87 -4.93 26.81
CA VAL A 75 19.73 -3.76 26.97
C VAL A 75 20.41 -3.47 25.63
N GLU A 76 20.62 -2.20 25.30
CA GLU A 76 21.12 -1.65 24.03
C GLU A 76 20.14 -1.69 22.84
N ASP A 77 18.97 -2.31 22.95
CA ASP A 77 17.98 -2.26 21.88
C ASP A 77 17.53 -0.84 21.58
N GLU A 78 17.24 -0.58 20.29
CA GLU A 78 16.57 0.63 19.84
C GLU A 78 15.06 0.40 19.79
N ILE A 79 14.33 1.29 20.46
CA ILE A 79 12.86 1.24 20.56
C ILE A 79 12.25 2.59 20.23
N GLU A 80 10.99 2.58 19.82
CA GLU A 80 10.23 3.79 19.54
C GLU A 80 9.14 3.99 20.60
N ILE A 81 8.96 5.26 21.01
CA ILE A 81 7.92 5.68 21.95
C ILE A 81 6.72 6.17 21.17
N PHE A 82 5.58 5.54 21.36
CA PHE A 82 4.34 5.91 20.70
C PHE A 82 3.39 6.65 21.67
N PRO A 83 2.59 7.63 21.20
CA PRO A 83 2.40 8.03 19.79
C PRO A 83 3.40 9.09 19.28
N VAL A 84 4.39 9.52 20.06
CA VAL A 84 5.31 10.62 19.72
C VAL A 84 6.33 10.26 18.64
N LYS A 85 6.50 8.97 18.34
CA LYS A 85 7.41 8.45 17.32
C LYS A 85 8.87 8.84 17.52
N LYS A 86 9.33 8.83 18.77
CA LYS A 86 10.73 9.14 19.13
C LYS A 86 11.49 7.84 19.38
N ILE A 87 12.57 7.63 18.63
CA ILE A 87 13.46 6.49 18.80
C ILE A 87 14.44 6.79 19.94
N VAL A 88 14.61 5.82 20.83
CA VAL A 88 15.47 5.87 22.01
C VAL A 88 16.17 4.53 22.19
N ARG A 89 17.29 4.53 22.95
CA ARG A 89 18.03 3.31 23.29
C ARG A 89 17.80 2.90 24.74
N VAL A 90 17.70 1.60 24.98
CA VAL A 90 17.58 0.98 26.29
C VAL A 90 18.96 0.94 26.94
N ARG A 91 19.12 1.59 28.12
CA ARG A 91 20.37 1.60 28.89
C ARG A 91 20.41 0.55 29.99
N GLY A 92 19.25 0.11 30.43
CA GLY A 92 19.15 -0.87 31.49
C GLY A 92 17.73 -1.29 31.72
N ILE A 93 17.55 -2.48 32.23
CA ILE A 93 16.26 -3.11 32.51
C ILE A 93 16.30 -3.65 33.93
N GLU A 94 15.19 -3.48 34.63
CA GLU A 94 14.98 -4.03 35.99
C GLU A 94 13.59 -4.71 36.02
N VAL A 95 13.56 -5.92 36.53
CA VAL A 95 12.33 -6.73 36.70
C VAL A 95 12.29 -7.18 38.16
N THR A 96 11.20 -6.91 38.86
CA THR A 96 11.03 -7.24 40.31
C THR A 96 12.16 -6.74 41.25
N GLY A 97 12.79 -5.59 40.90
CA GLY A 97 13.88 -5.01 41.69
C GLY A 97 15.28 -5.53 41.32
N GLU A 98 15.40 -6.48 40.42
CA GLU A 98 16.64 -7.04 39.94
C GLU A 98 17.03 -6.54 38.56
N ARG A 99 18.31 -6.21 38.36
CA ARG A 99 18.85 -5.85 37.04
C ARG A 99 18.94 -7.08 36.16
N VAL A 100 18.37 -6.99 34.97
CA VAL A 100 18.41 -8.06 33.99
C VAL A 100 18.87 -7.53 32.63
N ASN A 101 19.38 -8.41 31.78
CA ASN A 101 19.74 -8.04 30.40
C ASN A 101 18.55 -8.03 29.47
N THR A 102 17.52 -8.83 29.77
CA THR A 102 16.32 -8.99 28.91
C THR A 102 15.05 -9.10 29.76
N ALA A 103 14.00 -8.43 29.35
CA ALA A 103 12.65 -8.59 29.91
C ALA A 103 11.71 -9.21 28.86
N PHE A 104 10.75 -10.02 29.33
CA PHE A 104 9.87 -10.84 28.52
C PHE A 104 8.40 -10.49 28.74
N ALA A 105 7.56 -10.88 27.78
CA ALA A 105 6.12 -10.78 27.88
C ALA A 105 5.59 -11.37 29.19
N GLY A 106 4.60 -10.68 29.80
CA GLY A 106 4.02 -11.05 31.10
C GLY A 106 4.77 -10.47 32.31
N GLN A 107 5.98 -9.97 32.15
CA GLN A 107 6.71 -9.31 33.22
C GLN A 107 6.34 -7.83 33.35
N ARG A 108 6.53 -7.28 34.56
CA ARG A 108 6.54 -5.84 34.77
C ARG A 108 7.99 -5.36 34.82
N ALA A 109 8.34 -4.46 33.93
CA ALA A 109 9.71 -3.98 33.81
C ALA A 109 9.81 -2.47 34.06
N ALA A 110 10.97 -2.07 34.62
CA ALA A 110 11.46 -0.70 34.61
C ALA A 110 12.58 -0.59 33.56
N ILE A 111 12.41 0.31 32.60
CA ILE A 111 13.34 0.48 31.48
C ILE A 111 13.96 1.88 31.56
N ASN A 112 15.28 1.94 31.62
CA ASN A 112 16.05 3.19 31.56
C ASN A 112 16.27 3.54 30.07
N LEU A 113 15.86 4.75 29.70
CA LEU A 113 15.87 5.25 28.33
C LEU A 113 16.86 6.37 28.13
N SER A 114 17.61 6.34 27.03
CA SER A 114 18.53 7.40 26.64
C SER A 114 17.87 8.47 25.79
N GLY A 115 18.34 9.72 25.86
CA GLY A 115 17.98 10.76 24.92
C GLY A 115 16.55 11.33 25.05
N ILE A 116 15.86 11.07 26.16
CA ILE A 116 14.52 11.59 26.43
C ILE A 116 14.39 12.02 27.90
N LYS A 117 13.54 13.01 28.16
CA LYS A 117 13.16 13.45 29.50
C LYS A 117 11.83 12.82 29.92
N SER A 118 11.68 12.49 31.20
CA SER A 118 10.47 11.86 31.72
C SER A 118 9.20 12.70 31.48
N ILE A 119 9.30 14.03 31.45
CA ILE A 119 8.18 14.96 31.17
C ILE A 119 7.62 14.82 29.74
N GLU A 120 8.40 14.30 28.82
CA GLU A 120 7.98 14.06 27.43
C GLU A 120 7.13 12.77 27.31
N ILE A 121 7.13 11.93 28.34
CA ILE A 121 6.44 10.63 28.34
C ILE A 121 5.23 10.68 29.27
N LYS A 122 4.07 10.33 28.75
CA LYS A 122 2.83 10.28 29.51
C LYS A 122 2.40 8.84 29.78
N ARG A 123 1.68 8.63 30.86
CA ARG A 123 0.95 7.39 31.08
C ARG A 123 0.08 7.08 29.87
N GLY A 124 0.04 5.83 29.43
CA GLY A 124 -0.69 5.39 28.25
C GLY A 124 0.11 5.42 26.96
N TYR A 125 1.37 5.92 27.01
CA TYR A 125 2.29 5.74 25.89
C TYR A 125 2.79 4.29 25.86
N GLU A 126 3.26 3.84 24.70
CA GLU A 126 3.78 2.50 24.54
C GLU A 126 5.19 2.53 23.95
N LEU A 127 5.98 1.54 24.35
CA LEU A 127 7.27 1.24 23.75
C LEU A 127 7.11 0.04 22.82
N SER A 128 7.73 0.12 21.65
CA SER A 128 7.80 -1.01 20.73
C SER A 128 8.98 -0.88 19.76
N VAL A 129 9.17 -1.86 18.91
CA VAL A 129 10.14 -1.81 17.82
C VAL A 129 9.83 -0.63 16.89
N PRO A 130 10.84 0.08 16.37
CA PRO A 130 10.65 1.21 15.49
C PRO A 130 9.75 0.90 14.29
N GLY A 131 8.75 1.77 14.02
CA GLY A 131 7.80 1.65 12.92
C GLY A 131 6.72 0.59 13.10
N TYR A 132 6.70 -0.15 14.21
CA TYR A 132 5.75 -1.26 14.41
C TYR A 132 4.33 -0.77 14.71
N LEU A 133 4.14 0.06 15.75
CA LEU A 133 2.83 0.55 16.12
C LEU A 133 2.41 1.76 15.28
N GLN A 134 1.11 1.91 15.08
CA GLN A 134 0.54 3.07 14.40
C GLN A 134 -0.50 3.74 15.31
N PRO A 135 -0.31 5.04 15.61
CA PRO A 135 -1.30 5.80 16.39
C PRO A 135 -2.64 5.87 15.66
N THR A 136 -3.72 5.61 16.37
CA THR A 136 -5.08 5.66 15.84
C THR A 136 -6.03 6.41 16.77
N SER A 137 -7.04 7.05 16.18
CA SER A 137 -8.19 7.61 16.90
C SER A 137 -9.50 6.89 16.52
N ILE A 138 -9.42 5.85 15.68
CA ILE A 138 -10.57 5.04 15.26
C ILE A 138 -10.26 3.58 15.54
N VAL A 139 -11.14 2.93 16.32
CA VAL A 139 -11.00 1.55 16.75
C VAL A 139 -12.28 0.77 16.43
N ASP A 140 -12.18 -0.28 15.64
CA ASP A 140 -13.25 -1.25 15.41
C ASP A 140 -13.25 -2.29 16.54
N ALA A 141 -14.40 -2.61 17.08
CA ALA A 141 -14.48 -3.46 18.28
C ALA A 141 -15.75 -4.31 18.36
N SER A 142 -15.63 -5.42 19.07
CA SER A 142 -16.75 -6.12 19.70
C SER A 142 -16.89 -5.60 21.12
N LEU A 143 -18.08 -5.09 21.47
CA LEU A 143 -18.40 -4.48 22.75
C LEU A 143 -19.53 -5.25 23.42
N ARG A 144 -19.31 -5.66 24.67
CA ARG A 144 -20.35 -6.24 25.54
C ARG A 144 -20.61 -5.32 26.72
N LEU A 145 -21.89 -4.99 26.98
CA LEU A 145 -22.28 -4.30 28.22
C LEU A 145 -22.35 -5.31 29.37
N VAL A 146 -21.91 -4.89 30.55
CA VAL A 146 -22.08 -5.70 31.75
C VAL A 146 -23.56 -5.79 32.11
N LYS A 147 -24.00 -6.91 32.63
CA LYS A 147 -25.42 -7.09 33.08
C LYS A 147 -25.84 -6.11 34.15
N THR A 148 -24.86 -5.64 34.93
CA THR A 148 -25.06 -4.66 36.02
C THR A 148 -25.04 -3.19 35.56
N ALA A 149 -24.93 -2.92 34.27
CA ALA A 149 -25.01 -1.57 33.75
C ALA A 149 -26.39 -0.96 34.05
N LYS A 150 -26.40 0.22 34.67
CA LYS A 150 -27.64 0.86 35.15
C LYS A 150 -28.55 1.34 34.04
N ILE A 151 -27.99 1.69 32.88
CA ILE A 151 -28.70 2.25 31.74
C ILE A 151 -28.18 1.64 30.43
N PRO A 152 -29.05 1.49 29.43
CA PRO A 152 -28.62 1.11 28.08
C PRO A 152 -27.65 2.12 27.47
N LEU A 153 -26.73 1.65 26.62
CA LEU A 153 -25.81 2.50 25.90
C LEU A 153 -26.42 2.92 24.57
N LYS A 154 -26.61 4.23 24.41
CA LYS A 154 -27.11 4.81 23.15
C LYS A 154 -26.00 5.02 22.15
N ASN A 155 -26.34 4.92 20.87
CA ASN A 155 -25.43 5.28 19.78
C ASN A 155 -24.92 6.74 19.96
N ARG A 156 -23.62 6.95 19.69
CA ARG A 156 -22.89 8.22 19.87
C ARG A 156 -22.74 8.69 21.33
N ALA A 157 -23.03 7.83 22.29
CA ALA A 157 -22.77 8.15 23.69
C ALA A 157 -21.28 8.45 23.90
N ARG A 158 -20.99 9.49 24.70
CA ARG A 158 -19.63 9.80 25.11
C ARG A 158 -19.22 8.89 26.25
N ILE A 159 -18.03 8.28 26.13
CA ILE A 159 -17.51 7.29 27.09
C ILE A 159 -16.04 7.57 27.41
N ARG A 160 -15.58 6.98 28.52
CA ARG A 160 -14.16 6.83 28.82
C ARG A 160 -13.70 5.47 28.30
N PHE A 161 -12.78 5.48 27.36
CA PHE A 161 -12.19 4.29 26.77
C PHE A 161 -10.87 3.98 27.48
N HIS A 162 -10.77 2.82 28.10
CA HIS A 162 -9.57 2.36 28.80
C HIS A 162 -8.99 1.18 28.07
N ILE A 163 -7.75 1.28 27.66
CA ILE A 163 -6.99 0.21 27.01
C ILE A 163 -5.55 0.22 27.54
N ASN A 164 -5.06 -0.93 27.95
CA ASN A 164 -3.76 -1.05 28.60
C ASN A 164 -3.64 -0.06 29.76
N THR A 165 -2.68 0.87 29.72
CA THR A 165 -2.53 1.93 30.72
C THR A 165 -3.15 3.28 30.32
N SER A 166 -3.73 3.33 29.10
CA SER A 166 -4.31 4.57 28.54
C SER A 166 -5.77 4.75 28.93
N GLU A 167 -6.16 6.01 29.17
CA GLU A 167 -7.55 6.47 29.29
C GLU A 167 -7.78 7.60 28.32
N VAL A 168 -8.77 7.45 27.42
CA VAL A 168 -9.10 8.45 26.39
C VAL A 168 -10.61 8.63 26.31
N MET A 169 -11.07 9.86 26.13
CA MET A 169 -12.47 10.14 25.84
C MET A 169 -12.79 9.78 24.39
N GLY A 170 -14.02 9.36 24.16
CA GLY A 170 -14.49 9.06 22.81
C GLY A 170 -15.99 8.88 22.72
N ARG A 171 -16.44 8.60 21.51
CA ARG A 171 -17.85 8.26 21.24
C ARG A 171 -17.93 6.85 20.68
N VAL A 172 -18.90 6.08 21.17
CA VAL A 172 -19.23 4.78 20.62
C VAL A 172 -20.21 4.94 19.46
N ILE A 173 -19.90 4.30 18.34
CA ILE A 173 -20.80 4.21 17.17
C ILE A 173 -21.27 2.76 17.06
N LEU A 174 -22.50 2.51 17.47
CA LEU A 174 -23.14 1.20 17.29
C LEU A 174 -23.46 1.03 15.80
N LEU A 175 -23.01 -0.06 15.17
CA LEU A 175 -23.09 -0.21 13.72
C LEU A 175 -24.37 -0.89 13.24
N ASP A 176 -24.99 -1.73 14.09
CA ASP A 176 -26.16 -2.55 13.76
C ASP A 176 -27.44 -2.17 14.51
N ARG A 177 -27.36 -1.24 15.45
CA ARG A 177 -28.49 -0.85 16.33
C ARG A 177 -28.31 0.58 16.87
N ASP A 178 -29.34 1.14 17.46
CA ASP A 178 -29.29 2.46 18.10
C ASP A 178 -29.06 2.41 19.61
N ILE A 179 -29.43 1.29 20.24
CA ILE A 179 -29.32 1.06 21.67
C ILE A 179 -28.78 -0.32 21.93
N LEU A 180 -27.81 -0.42 22.86
CA LEU A 180 -27.28 -1.66 23.37
C LEU A 180 -27.71 -1.83 24.84
N ASN A 181 -28.44 -2.89 25.15
CA ASN A 181 -28.95 -3.17 26.48
C ASN A 181 -27.92 -3.86 27.37
N PRO A 182 -28.04 -3.78 28.70
CA PRO A 182 -27.18 -4.52 29.63
C PRO A 182 -27.15 -6.01 29.31
N GLY A 183 -25.96 -6.59 29.27
CA GLY A 183 -25.74 -8.00 28.93
C GLY A 183 -25.63 -8.32 27.45
N GLU A 184 -26.02 -7.42 26.57
CA GLU A 184 -25.92 -7.59 25.13
C GLU A 184 -24.51 -7.29 24.60
N GLU A 185 -24.25 -7.79 23.37
CA GLU A 185 -23.04 -7.56 22.60
C GLU A 185 -23.38 -6.89 21.26
N ALA A 186 -22.51 -6.01 20.79
CA ALA A 186 -22.65 -5.34 19.52
C ALA A 186 -21.29 -5.12 18.85
N LEU A 187 -21.29 -5.06 17.52
CA LEU A 187 -20.17 -4.55 16.74
C LEU A 187 -20.24 -3.03 16.72
N CYS A 188 -19.13 -2.40 17.04
CA CYS A 188 -19.08 -0.95 17.15
C CYS A 188 -17.75 -0.39 16.65
N GLN A 189 -17.73 0.92 16.47
CA GLN A 189 -16.54 1.69 16.20
C GLN A 189 -16.41 2.78 17.26
N PHE A 190 -15.24 2.92 17.86
CA PHE A 190 -14.92 4.02 18.76
C PHE A 190 -14.24 5.14 17.99
N LEU A 191 -14.74 6.36 18.15
CA LEU A 191 -14.12 7.59 17.68
C LEU A 191 -13.53 8.30 18.89
N LEU A 192 -12.21 8.22 19.04
CA LEU A 192 -11.48 8.72 20.19
C LEU A 192 -11.07 10.19 19.98
N GLU A 193 -11.01 10.95 21.06
CA GLU A 193 -10.64 12.38 21.07
C GLU A 193 -9.12 12.57 20.97
N ASN A 194 -8.32 11.55 21.35
CA ASN A 194 -6.86 11.53 21.23
C ASN A 194 -6.37 10.24 20.58
N PHE A 195 -5.16 10.27 20.07
CA PHE A 195 -4.51 9.08 19.52
C PHE A 195 -4.10 8.12 20.63
N ILE A 196 -4.30 6.85 20.37
CA ILE A 196 -3.78 5.71 21.14
C ILE A 196 -2.99 4.79 20.23
N THR A 197 -2.26 3.85 20.82
CA THR A 197 -1.76 2.66 20.14
C THR A 197 -2.51 1.44 20.62
N THR A 198 -2.79 0.51 19.73
CA THR A 198 -3.50 -0.73 20.03
C THR A 198 -3.24 -1.75 18.93
N GLU A 199 -3.47 -3.01 19.26
CA GLU A 199 -3.46 -4.12 18.30
C GLU A 199 -4.80 -4.86 18.32
N ARG A 200 -5.02 -5.68 17.30
CA ARG A 200 -6.14 -6.60 17.28
C ARG A 200 -6.03 -7.57 18.48
N GLU A 201 -7.18 -7.96 19.06
CA GLU A 201 -7.31 -8.75 20.28
C GLU A 201 -6.93 -8.04 21.59
N ASP A 202 -6.42 -6.80 21.56
CA ASP A 202 -6.28 -5.99 22.77
C ASP A 202 -7.63 -5.86 23.46
N ARG A 203 -7.64 -6.05 24.78
CA ARG A 203 -8.86 -5.90 25.58
C ARG A 203 -9.01 -4.48 26.07
N PHE A 204 -10.23 -3.97 26.04
CA PHE A 204 -10.55 -2.65 26.54
C PHE A 204 -11.75 -2.69 27.51
N ILE A 205 -11.85 -1.64 28.30
CA ILE A 205 -12.98 -1.39 29.18
C ILE A 205 -13.56 -0.01 28.83
N ILE A 206 -14.88 0.12 28.87
CA ILE A 206 -15.53 1.41 28.77
C ILE A 206 -16.22 1.76 30.09
N ARG A 207 -16.08 3.03 30.46
CA ARG A 207 -16.78 3.63 31.64
C ARG A 207 -17.69 4.74 31.18
N SER A 208 -18.75 4.96 31.95
CA SER A 208 -19.61 6.11 31.72
C SER A 208 -18.82 7.43 31.86
N TYR A 209 -19.27 8.47 31.15
CA TYR A 209 -18.58 9.76 31.17
C TYR A 209 -18.65 10.38 32.55
N SER A 210 -19.85 10.46 33.14
CA SER A 210 -20.09 11.01 34.49
C SER A 210 -21.41 10.47 35.03
N PRO A 211 -21.45 9.95 36.26
CA PRO A 211 -20.31 9.53 37.08
C PRO A 211 -19.55 8.35 36.44
N ALA A 212 -18.26 8.27 36.72
CA ALA A 212 -17.39 7.25 36.10
C ALA A 212 -17.58 5.88 36.78
N TYR A 213 -18.33 4.97 36.14
CA TYR A 213 -18.44 3.55 36.52
C TYR A 213 -18.32 2.65 35.28
N THR A 214 -17.83 1.43 35.47
CA THR A 214 -17.65 0.49 34.37
C THR A 214 -19.00 0.05 33.81
N ILE A 215 -19.17 0.19 32.49
CA ILE A 215 -20.43 -0.14 31.81
C ILE A 215 -20.26 -1.30 30.82
N GLY A 216 -19.04 -1.58 30.39
CA GLY A 216 -18.78 -2.66 29.44
C GLY A 216 -17.30 -2.80 29.11
N GLY A 217 -17.03 -3.67 28.18
CA GLY A 217 -15.69 -3.91 27.64
C GLY A 217 -15.75 -4.87 26.46
N GLY A 218 -14.61 -5.17 25.90
CA GLY A 218 -14.55 -6.05 24.74
C GLY A 218 -13.14 -6.21 24.18
N LYS A 219 -13.11 -6.49 22.89
CA LYS A 219 -11.86 -6.71 22.13
C LYS A 219 -11.77 -5.80 20.93
N VAL A 220 -10.58 -5.33 20.64
CA VAL A 220 -10.25 -4.64 19.41
C VAL A 220 -10.26 -5.62 18.25
N LEU A 221 -10.99 -5.28 17.19
CA LEU A 221 -11.05 -6.07 15.95
C LEU A 221 -10.18 -5.47 14.85
N GLY A 222 -10.01 -4.15 14.87
CA GLY A 222 -9.20 -3.42 13.91
C GLY A 222 -8.89 -1.99 14.37
N TYR A 223 -7.85 -1.41 13.81
CA TYR A 223 -7.42 -0.04 14.08
C TYR A 223 -6.91 0.62 12.79
N ASN A 224 -6.71 1.94 12.79
CA ASN A 224 -6.38 2.72 11.59
C ASN A 224 -7.38 2.54 10.43
N THR A 225 -8.64 2.31 10.78
CA THR A 225 -9.73 2.13 9.82
C THR A 225 -10.37 3.46 9.46
N THR A 226 -11.16 3.47 8.40
CA THR A 226 -12.00 4.60 8.05
C THR A 226 -13.32 4.55 8.83
N ARG A 227 -14.02 5.68 8.92
CA ARG A 227 -15.36 5.70 9.53
C ARG A 227 -16.32 4.80 8.75
N LEU A 228 -16.87 3.81 9.43
CA LEU A 228 -17.84 2.88 8.88
C LEU A 228 -19.25 3.50 8.84
N LYS A 229 -19.98 3.17 7.78
CA LYS A 229 -21.41 3.53 7.69
C LYS A 229 -22.23 2.52 8.50
N ARG A 230 -23.12 3.04 9.34
CA ARG A 230 -24.06 2.21 10.13
C ARG A 230 -25.02 1.46 9.22
N PHE A 231 -25.45 0.29 9.65
CA PHE A 231 -26.39 -0.60 8.96
C PHE A 231 -25.93 -1.03 7.56
N LYS A 232 -24.65 -0.84 7.22
CA LYS A 232 -24.10 -1.35 5.97
C LYS A 232 -23.70 -2.81 6.14
N GLU A 233 -24.36 -3.70 5.43
CA GLU A 233 -24.17 -5.15 5.54
C GLU A 233 -22.71 -5.58 5.33
N GLU A 234 -22.04 -4.99 4.33
CA GLU A 234 -20.63 -5.27 4.03
C GLU A 234 -19.71 -4.96 5.22
N SER A 235 -19.93 -3.81 5.91
CA SER A 235 -19.15 -3.44 7.09
C SER A 235 -19.37 -4.41 8.25
N LEU A 236 -20.62 -4.79 8.48
CA LEU A 236 -21.00 -5.75 9.53
C LEU A 236 -20.44 -7.14 9.24
N LYS A 237 -20.48 -7.60 7.98
CA LYS A 237 -19.90 -8.88 7.56
C LYS A 237 -18.38 -8.89 7.81
N THR A 238 -17.68 -7.84 7.43
CA THR A 238 -16.23 -7.70 7.69
C THR A 238 -15.92 -7.82 9.17
N LEU A 239 -16.61 -7.06 10.03
CA LEU A 239 -16.36 -7.10 11.47
C LEU A 239 -16.73 -8.45 12.11
N LYS A 240 -17.78 -9.13 11.64
CA LYS A 240 -18.11 -10.48 12.08
C LYS A 240 -17.01 -11.48 11.77
N ILE A 241 -16.41 -11.39 10.58
CA ILE A 241 -15.25 -12.22 10.19
C ILE A 241 -14.05 -11.93 11.10
N LEU A 242 -13.73 -10.65 11.33
CA LEU A 242 -12.65 -10.28 12.23
C LEU A 242 -12.89 -10.75 13.68
N ALA A 243 -14.15 -10.84 14.11
CA ALA A 243 -14.52 -11.34 15.42
C ALA A 243 -14.53 -12.89 15.53
N SER A 244 -14.63 -13.61 14.41
CA SER A 244 -14.75 -15.09 14.41
C SER A 244 -13.51 -15.82 14.90
N GLY A 245 -12.32 -15.20 14.82
CA GLY A 245 -11.05 -15.81 15.19
C GLY A 245 -10.47 -16.79 14.16
N ASN A 246 -11.15 -17.07 13.05
CA ASN A 246 -10.63 -17.90 11.96
C ASN A 246 -9.58 -17.15 11.16
N LEU A 247 -8.32 -17.54 11.27
CA LEU A 247 -7.19 -16.84 10.64
C LEU A 247 -7.26 -16.83 9.11
N SER A 248 -7.77 -17.90 8.47
CA SER A 248 -7.94 -17.94 7.01
C SER A 248 -8.93 -16.89 6.55
N ASP A 249 -10.09 -16.80 7.18
CA ASP A 249 -11.15 -15.88 6.81
C ASP A 249 -10.73 -14.43 7.11
N ILE A 250 -10.03 -14.22 8.23
CA ILE A 250 -9.51 -12.91 8.62
C ILE A 250 -8.46 -12.44 7.60
N LEU A 251 -7.51 -13.28 7.24
CA LEU A 251 -6.44 -12.95 6.30
C LEU A 251 -7.01 -12.69 4.91
N GLU A 252 -7.95 -13.51 4.43
CA GLU A 252 -8.69 -13.26 3.19
C GLU A 252 -9.38 -11.92 3.21
N GLN A 253 -10.11 -11.58 4.30
CA GLN A 253 -10.82 -10.31 4.43
C GLN A 253 -9.87 -9.11 4.46
N VAL A 254 -8.69 -9.25 5.07
CA VAL A 254 -7.67 -8.21 5.07
C VAL A 254 -7.13 -7.97 3.66
N TYR A 255 -6.84 -9.01 2.89
CA TYR A 255 -6.44 -8.87 1.49
C TYR A 255 -7.55 -8.26 0.64
N LEU A 256 -8.82 -8.60 0.90
CA LEU A 256 -9.97 -8.04 0.21
C LEU A 256 -10.15 -6.54 0.50
N ASN A 257 -9.87 -6.08 1.72
CA ASN A 257 -10.08 -4.69 2.13
C ASN A 257 -8.89 -3.76 1.80
N ASN A 258 -7.67 -4.29 1.69
CA ASN A 258 -6.45 -3.47 1.59
C ASN A 258 -6.21 -2.83 0.21
N VAL A 259 -7.00 -3.15 -0.80
CA VAL A 259 -6.81 -2.60 -2.16
C VAL A 259 -7.49 -1.24 -2.36
N VAL A 260 -8.38 -0.82 -1.45
CA VAL A 260 -9.20 0.40 -1.62
C VAL A 260 -9.13 1.28 -0.38
N ARG A 261 -8.01 1.93 -0.11
CA ARG A 261 -7.99 3.10 0.78
C ARG A 261 -8.05 4.37 -0.06
N ARG A 262 -9.15 5.11 0.06
CA ARG A 262 -9.26 6.45 -0.55
C ARG A 262 -8.21 7.36 0.08
N GLY A 263 -7.31 7.91 -0.75
CA GLY A 263 -6.38 8.97 -0.38
C GLY A 263 -4.94 8.57 -0.07
N GLU A 264 -4.64 7.29 0.14
CA GLU A 264 -3.26 6.79 0.21
C GLU A 264 -2.89 6.06 -1.07
N ARG A 265 -1.59 6.08 -1.44
CA ARG A 265 -1.12 5.30 -2.61
C ARG A 265 -1.52 3.85 -2.41
N PRO A 266 -2.19 3.22 -3.40
CA PRO A 266 -2.60 1.83 -3.28
C PRO A 266 -1.35 0.98 -3.08
N PHE A 267 -1.26 0.34 -1.93
CA PHE A 267 -0.13 -0.45 -1.49
C PHE A 267 -0.50 -1.93 -1.63
N ALA A 268 0.39 -2.74 -2.22
CA ALA A 268 0.30 -4.19 -2.08
C ALA A 268 0.87 -4.51 -0.70
N PRO A 269 0.04 -4.92 0.28
CA PRO A 269 0.55 -5.14 1.61
C PRO A 269 1.56 -6.28 1.58
N ALA A 270 2.76 -6.03 2.13
CA ALA A 270 3.70 -7.09 2.42
C ALA A 270 3.08 -8.02 3.47
N ILE A 271 3.53 -9.26 3.51
CA ILE A 271 3.02 -10.22 4.50
C ILE A 271 3.24 -9.71 5.93
N ASP A 272 4.35 -9.00 6.16
CA ASP A 272 4.67 -8.38 7.45
C ASP A 272 3.68 -7.28 7.85
N ASP A 273 3.17 -6.51 6.90
CA ASP A 273 2.14 -5.49 7.17
C ASP A 273 0.82 -6.14 7.54
N ILE A 274 0.47 -7.24 6.88
CA ILE A 274 -0.73 -8.02 7.18
C ILE A 274 -0.60 -8.69 8.53
N SER A 275 0.53 -9.35 8.81
CA SER A 275 0.79 -10.03 10.08
C SER A 275 0.66 -9.07 11.26
N ARG A 276 1.20 -7.84 11.12
CA ARG A 276 1.02 -6.76 12.09
C ARG A 276 -0.45 -6.36 12.25
N GLN A 277 -1.16 -6.18 11.14
CA GLN A 277 -2.56 -5.75 11.16
C GLN A 277 -3.48 -6.75 11.87
N ILE A 278 -3.21 -8.04 11.76
CA ILE A 278 -4.02 -9.10 12.40
C ILE A 278 -3.37 -9.67 13.66
N ASN A 279 -2.25 -9.13 14.10
CA ASN A 279 -1.51 -9.52 15.31
C ASN A 279 -1.19 -11.02 15.35
N ILE A 280 -0.47 -11.48 14.32
CA ILE A 280 0.09 -12.84 14.27
C ILE A 280 1.54 -12.79 13.80
N HIS A 281 2.31 -13.85 14.09
CA HIS A 281 3.68 -13.96 13.61
C HIS A 281 3.72 -14.06 12.06
N PRO A 282 4.70 -13.40 11.39
CA PRO A 282 4.83 -13.42 9.92
C PRO A 282 4.83 -14.83 9.32
N SER A 283 5.50 -15.81 9.95
CA SER A 283 5.53 -17.19 9.47
C SER A 283 4.16 -17.87 9.46
N ILE A 284 3.30 -17.53 10.42
CA ILE A 284 1.92 -18.02 10.47
C ILE A 284 1.11 -17.37 9.34
N ALA A 285 1.28 -16.05 9.14
CA ALA A 285 0.64 -15.33 8.05
C ALA A 285 1.05 -15.90 6.68
N GLU A 286 2.33 -16.17 6.47
CA GLU A 286 2.85 -16.80 5.25
C GLU A 286 2.23 -18.19 5.00
N LYS A 287 2.18 -19.04 6.03
CA LYS A 287 1.56 -20.36 5.94
C LYS A 287 0.10 -20.28 5.53
N VAL A 288 -0.69 -19.44 6.22
CA VAL A 288 -2.12 -19.26 5.92
C VAL A 288 -2.32 -18.62 4.52
N ALA A 289 -1.51 -17.62 4.16
CA ALA A 289 -1.53 -17.04 2.81
C ALA A 289 -1.20 -18.09 1.74
N GLY A 290 -0.21 -18.94 2.00
CA GLY A 290 0.15 -20.06 1.12
C GLY A 290 -0.99 -21.05 0.90
N GLU A 291 -1.77 -21.36 1.95
CA GLU A 291 -2.97 -22.18 1.83
C GLU A 291 -4.06 -21.51 1.00
N LEU A 292 -4.28 -20.21 1.20
CA LEU A 292 -5.25 -19.43 0.41
C LEU A 292 -4.81 -19.29 -1.06
N VAL A 293 -3.51 -19.24 -1.34
CA VAL A 293 -2.97 -19.26 -2.72
C VAL A 293 -3.23 -20.63 -3.36
N LYS A 294 -3.01 -21.76 -2.63
CA LYS A 294 -3.34 -23.10 -3.12
C LYS A 294 -4.84 -23.26 -3.43
N LYS A 295 -5.70 -22.65 -2.64
CA LYS A 295 -7.17 -22.58 -2.88
C LYS A 295 -7.58 -21.61 -3.98
N SER A 296 -6.61 -20.90 -4.58
CA SER A 296 -6.86 -19.84 -5.59
C SER A 296 -7.77 -18.69 -5.11
N THR A 297 -7.87 -18.48 -3.80
CA THR A 297 -8.51 -17.30 -3.21
C THR A 297 -7.59 -16.09 -3.31
N LEU A 298 -6.32 -16.30 -3.05
CA LEU A 298 -5.25 -15.34 -3.27
C LEU A 298 -4.43 -15.74 -4.50
N LEU A 299 -3.91 -14.76 -5.21
CA LEU A 299 -3.05 -14.96 -6.38
C LEU A 299 -1.68 -14.34 -6.10
N LYS A 300 -0.63 -15.15 -6.29
CA LYS A 300 0.77 -14.73 -6.11
C LYS A 300 1.40 -14.41 -7.47
N PHE A 301 2.07 -13.27 -7.55
CA PHE A 301 2.80 -12.82 -8.74
C PHE A 301 4.24 -12.48 -8.37
N SER A 302 5.17 -12.73 -9.29
CA SER A 302 6.54 -12.24 -9.21
C SER A 302 6.66 -11.03 -10.14
N ILE A 303 6.83 -9.83 -9.57
CA ILE A 303 6.90 -8.56 -10.28
C ILE A 303 8.18 -7.86 -9.85
N GLU A 304 9.07 -7.54 -10.78
CA GLU A 304 10.35 -6.86 -10.52
C GLU A 304 11.18 -7.56 -9.42
N GLY A 305 11.19 -8.89 -9.42
CA GLY A 305 11.91 -9.71 -8.44
C GLY A 305 11.25 -9.79 -7.05
N LYS A 306 10.10 -9.13 -6.85
CA LYS A 306 9.34 -9.17 -5.59
C LYS A 306 8.11 -10.06 -5.72
N ASN A 307 7.86 -10.87 -4.70
CA ASN A 307 6.62 -11.62 -4.60
C ASN A 307 5.51 -10.71 -4.05
N VAL A 308 4.44 -10.55 -4.81
CA VAL A 308 3.24 -9.80 -4.41
C VAL A 308 2.02 -10.70 -4.43
N ILE A 309 1.13 -10.50 -3.49
CA ILE A 309 -0.10 -11.30 -3.35
C ILE A 309 -1.30 -10.37 -3.42
N PHE A 310 -2.28 -10.74 -4.21
CA PHE A 310 -3.55 -10.01 -4.35
C PHE A 310 -4.73 -10.95 -4.18
N HIS A 311 -5.85 -10.43 -3.68
CA HIS A 311 -7.10 -11.17 -3.67
C HIS A 311 -7.60 -11.38 -5.11
N LYS A 312 -8.08 -12.58 -5.41
CA LYS A 312 -8.57 -12.96 -6.74
C LYS A 312 -9.59 -11.97 -7.32
N THR A 313 -10.53 -11.52 -6.48
CA THR A 313 -11.58 -10.57 -6.90
C THR A 313 -11.02 -9.29 -7.49
N HIS A 314 -9.94 -8.74 -6.92
CA HIS A 314 -9.33 -7.50 -7.44
C HIS A 314 -8.66 -7.70 -8.78
N VAL A 315 -7.94 -8.83 -8.92
CA VAL A 315 -7.30 -9.16 -10.20
C VAL A 315 -8.35 -9.38 -11.29
N LEU A 316 -9.42 -10.11 -11.00
CA LEU A 316 -10.50 -10.38 -11.97
C LEU A 316 -11.24 -9.11 -12.36
N SER A 317 -11.62 -8.27 -11.39
CA SER A 317 -12.30 -7.00 -11.66
C SER A 317 -11.45 -6.07 -12.52
N LEU A 318 -10.13 -6.01 -12.25
CA LEU A 318 -9.24 -5.18 -13.05
C LEU A 318 -9.00 -5.76 -14.44
N LYS A 319 -8.92 -7.09 -14.59
CA LYS A 319 -8.85 -7.75 -15.89
C LYS A 319 -10.06 -7.39 -16.76
N GLU A 320 -11.27 -7.50 -16.21
CA GLU A 320 -12.49 -7.13 -16.90
C GLU A 320 -12.48 -5.67 -17.35
N ARG A 321 -12.06 -4.77 -16.45
CA ARG A 321 -11.93 -3.36 -16.77
C ARG A 321 -10.92 -3.10 -17.88
N ILE A 322 -9.75 -3.74 -17.85
CA ILE A 322 -8.74 -3.64 -18.93
C ILE A 322 -9.31 -4.12 -20.25
N LEU A 323 -10.00 -5.26 -20.27
CA LEU A 323 -10.61 -5.79 -21.49
C LEU A 323 -11.70 -4.86 -22.04
N ASN A 324 -12.49 -4.24 -21.19
CA ASN A 324 -13.51 -3.27 -21.60
C ASN A 324 -12.86 -2.01 -22.21
N GLU A 325 -11.83 -1.45 -21.57
CA GLU A 325 -11.09 -0.30 -22.12
C GLU A 325 -10.47 -0.63 -23.50
N LEU A 326 -9.93 -1.85 -23.66
CA LEU A 326 -9.41 -2.29 -24.96
C LEU A 326 -10.52 -2.44 -26.01
N ARG A 327 -11.72 -2.93 -25.63
CA ARG A 327 -12.88 -3.02 -26.54
C ARG A 327 -13.31 -1.63 -27.01
N GLU A 328 -13.48 -0.69 -26.09
CA GLU A 328 -13.83 0.69 -26.42
C GLU A 328 -12.75 1.36 -27.29
N PHE A 329 -11.46 1.16 -26.92
CA PHE A 329 -10.36 1.68 -27.72
C PHE A 329 -10.38 1.17 -29.15
N HIS A 330 -10.60 -0.13 -29.37
CA HIS A 330 -10.64 -0.72 -30.72
C HIS A 330 -11.89 -0.31 -31.49
N LYS A 331 -13.01 -0.08 -30.80
CA LYS A 331 -14.22 0.46 -31.42
C LYS A 331 -13.99 1.88 -31.96
N ASP A 332 -13.33 2.72 -31.14
CA ASP A 332 -13.06 4.11 -31.51
C ASP A 332 -11.87 4.24 -32.47
N ASN A 333 -10.97 3.26 -32.49
CA ASN A 333 -9.76 3.26 -33.31
C ASN A 333 -9.58 1.93 -34.06
N PRO A 334 -10.48 1.59 -35.02
CA PRO A 334 -10.49 0.27 -35.65
C PRO A 334 -9.25 -0.04 -36.49
N LEU A 335 -8.49 0.98 -36.87
CA LEU A 335 -7.28 0.85 -37.67
C LEU A 335 -5.97 0.94 -36.87
N LYS A 336 -6.05 1.09 -35.53
CA LYS A 336 -4.86 1.08 -34.67
C LYS A 336 -4.63 -0.31 -34.09
N MET A 337 -3.36 -0.78 -34.09
CA MET A 337 -2.99 -2.10 -33.55
C MET A 337 -3.35 -2.27 -32.08
N GLY A 338 -3.24 -1.23 -31.27
CA GLY A 338 -3.47 -1.29 -29.84
C GLY A 338 -3.10 0.00 -29.13
N ILE A 339 -3.14 -0.04 -27.81
CA ILE A 339 -2.80 1.05 -26.90
C ILE A 339 -1.45 0.78 -26.23
N ASP A 340 -0.62 1.82 -26.04
CA ASP A 340 0.61 1.71 -25.26
C ASP A 340 0.30 1.40 -23.79
N GLU A 341 1.08 0.51 -23.18
CA GLU A 341 0.87 0.09 -21.78
C GLU A 341 0.89 1.27 -20.80
N THR A 342 1.73 2.28 -21.06
CA THR A 342 1.78 3.50 -20.24
C THR A 342 0.50 4.31 -20.33
N ASN A 343 -0.07 4.43 -21.55
CA ASN A 343 -1.35 5.11 -21.77
C ASN A 343 -2.49 4.33 -21.10
N LEU A 344 -2.49 3.00 -21.19
CA LEU A 344 -3.46 2.16 -20.49
C LEU A 344 -3.39 2.35 -18.97
N LYS A 345 -2.18 2.34 -18.37
CA LYS A 345 -1.98 2.60 -16.94
C LYS A 345 -2.54 3.97 -16.53
N THR A 346 -2.39 4.96 -17.38
CA THR A 346 -2.94 6.31 -17.15
C THR A 346 -4.47 6.32 -17.20
N LEU A 347 -5.08 5.61 -18.16
CA LEU A 347 -6.53 5.45 -18.28
C LEU A 347 -7.14 4.70 -17.08
N MET A 348 -6.42 3.72 -16.53
CA MET A 348 -6.86 3.00 -15.32
C MET A 348 -7.01 3.92 -14.10
N GLY A 349 -6.33 5.07 -14.10
CA GLY A 349 -6.42 6.10 -13.05
C GLY A 349 -5.38 5.95 -11.95
N LYS A 350 -5.06 7.10 -11.32
CA LYS A 350 -3.99 7.23 -10.30
C LYS A 350 -4.28 6.48 -8.97
N ASN A 351 -5.52 6.04 -8.78
CA ASN A 351 -5.97 5.41 -7.54
C ASN A 351 -5.83 3.89 -7.52
N ILE A 352 -5.35 3.28 -8.61
CA ILE A 352 -5.13 1.83 -8.68
C ILE A 352 -3.64 1.53 -8.46
N ASN A 353 -3.37 0.47 -7.68
CA ASN A 353 -2.02 0.00 -7.45
C ASN A 353 -1.34 -0.41 -8.77
N PRO A 354 -0.19 0.19 -9.14
CA PRO A 354 0.53 -0.16 -10.37
C PRO A 354 0.92 -1.65 -10.45
N LEU A 355 1.27 -2.26 -9.30
CA LEU A 355 1.59 -3.70 -9.23
C LEU A 355 0.36 -4.57 -9.52
N LEU A 356 -0.84 -4.13 -9.11
CA LEU A 356 -2.07 -4.85 -9.44
C LEU A 356 -2.38 -4.77 -10.93
N ILE A 357 -2.12 -3.61 -11.57
CA ILE A 357 -2.27 -3.48 -13.04
C ILE A 357 -1.31 -4.43 -13.74
N THR A 358 -0.04 -4.45 -13.30
CA THR A 358 0.96 -5.37 -13.87
C THR A 358 0.58 -6.84 -13.67
N ALA A 359 0.06 -7.20 -12.49
CA ALA A 359 -0.44 -8.56 -12.20
C ALA A 359 -1.61 -8.94 -13.11
N ALA A 360 -2.59 -8.04 -13.27
CA ALA A 360 -3.74 -8.28 -14.16
C ALA A 360 -3.32 -8.43 -15.62
N LEU A 361 -2.40 -7.59 -16.11
CA LEU A 361 -1.84 -7.70 -17.47
C LEU A 361 -1.06 -9.01 -17.67
N SER A 362 -0.24 -9.41 -16.69
CA SER A 362 0.48 -10.70 -16.73
C SER A 362 -0.51 -11.88 -16.82
N SER A 363 -1.60 -11.84 -16.04
CA SER A 363 -2.65 -12.86 -16.10
C SER A 363 -3.32 -12.90 -17.47
N LEU A 364 -3.70 -11.74 -18.03
CA LEU A 364 -4.33 -11.65 -19.35
C LEU A 364 -3.42 -12.12 -20.48
N ARG A 365 -2.09 -11.88 -20.37
CA ARG A 365 -1.08 -12.40 -21.32
C ARG A 365 -0.97 -13.92 -21.24
N ASN A 366 -0.89 -14.48 -20.03
CA ASN A 366 -0.82 -15.93 -19.82
C ASN A 366 -2.07 -16.66 -20.32
N GLU A 367 -3.25 -16.03 -20.16
CA GLU A 367 -4.52 -16.54 -20.66
C GLU A 367 -4.71 -16.32 -22.17
N LYS A 368 -3.73 -15.68 -22.83
CA LYS A 368 -3.82 -15.30 -24.25
C LYS A 368 -5.05 -14.47 -24.59
N ALA A 369 -5.59 -13.72 -23.63
CA ALA A 369 -6.71 -12.81 -23.84
C ALA A 369 -6.30 -11.50 -24.51
N VAL A 370 -5.04 -11.12 -24.35
CA VAL A 370 -4.41 -9.96 -24.96
C VAL A 370 -3.09 -10.35 -25.62
N LYS A 371 -2.70 -9.58 -26.63
CA LYS A 371 -1.41 -9.70 -27.31
C LYS A 371 -0.67 -8.37 -27.28
N VAL A 372 0.67 -8.42 -27.31
CA VAL A 372 1.54 -7.26 -27.41
C VAL A 372 2.29 -7.31 -28.73
N THR A 373 2.17 -6.27 -29.51
CA THR A 373 2.87 -6.11 -30.79
C THR A 373 3.45 -4.70 -30.84
N ASP A 374 4.75 -4.56 -31.09
CA ASP A 374 5.45 -3.27 -31.12
C ASP A 374 5.13 -2.38 -29.88
N ASN A 375 5.18 -2.98 -28.68
CA ASN A 375 4.88 -2.35 -27.39
C ASN A 375 3.43 -1.85 -27.22
N LYS A 376 2.52 -2.27 -28.12
CA LYS A 376 1.09 -1.95 -28.05
C LYS A 376 0.29 -3.17 -27.61
N LEU A 377 -0.60 -2.95 -26.66
CA LEU A 377 -1.51 -3.96 -26.12
C LEU A 377 -2.82 -3.95 -26.89
N SER A 378 -3.28 -5.12 -27.33
CA SER A 378 -4.57 -5.30 -28.03
C SER A 378 -5.28 -6.56 -27.54
N LEU A 379 -6.58 -6.66 -27.81
CA LEU A 379 -7.31 -7.91 -27.65
C LEU A 379 -6.71 -8.98 -28.55
N ALA A 380 -6.62 -10.23 -28.06
CA ALA A 380 -6.02 -11.34 -28.83
C ALA A 380 -6.70 -11.56 -30.18
N ASN A 381 -8.04 -11.46 -30.21
CA ASN A 381 -8.84 -11.70 -31.41
C ASN A 381 -8.99 -10.45 -32.29
N PHE A 382 -8.44 -9.32 -31.88
CA PHE A 382 -8.54 -8.11 -32.65
C PHE A 382 -7.67 -8.22 -33.92
N LYS A 383 -8.30 -7.95 -35.05
CA LYS A 383 -7.66 -7.81 -36.36
C LYS A 383 -8.06 -6.47 -36.94
N ILE A 384 -7.10 -5.78 -37.52
CA ILE A 384 -7.40 -4.57 -38.29
C ILE A 384 -8.14 -5.01 -39.54
N GLU A 385 -9.43 -4.73 -39.60
CA GLU A 385 -10.24 -4.94 -40.80
C GLU A 385 -10.17 -3.66 -41.61
N VAL A 386 -9.39 -3.66 -42.67
CA VAL A 386 -9.33 -2.58 -43.65
C VAL A 386 -10.38 -2.86 -44.69
N SER A 387 -11.35 -1.98 -44.85
CA SER A 387 -12.38 -2.10 -45.89
C SER A 387 -11.70 -2.21 -47.29
N SER A 388 -12.34 -2.85 -48.23
CA SER A 388 -11.82 -2.94 -49.63
C SER A 388 -11.59 -1.55 -50.23
N GLN A 389 -12.40 -0.56 -49.84
CA GLN A 389 -12.27 0.82 -50.24
C GLN A 389 -11.03 1.49 -49.59
N ASP A 390 -10.79 1.29 -48.29
CA ASP A 390 -9.64 1.81 -47.60
C ASP A 390 -8.32 1.15 -48.05
N LYS A 391 -8.35 -0.14 -48.41
CA LYS A 391 -7.20 -0.82 -49.05
C LYS A 391 -6.84 -0.16 -50.36
N GLY A 392 -7.80 0.10 -51.23
CA GLY A 392 -7.55 0.78 -52.51
C GLY A 392 -7.00 2.21 -52.32
N ILE A 393 -7.42 2.91 -51.25
CA ILE A 393 -6.88 4.24 -50.91
C ILE A 393 -5.46 4.08 -50.34
N ALA A 394 -5.20 3.06 -49.47
CA ALA A 394 -3.91 2.80 -48.91
C ALA A 394 -2.87 2.50 -49.97
N ASP A 395 -3.18 1.64 -50.92
CA ASP A 395 -2.27 1.28 -52.03
C ASP A 395 -1.93 2.51 -52.87
N LYS A 396 -2.92 3.37 -53.17
CA LYS A 396 -2.71 4.60 -53.92
C LYS A 396 -1.87 5.63 -53.17
N ILE A 397 -2.05 5.74 -51.86
CA ILE A 397 -1.25 6.64 -51.01
C ILE A 397 0.18 6.09 -50.87
N GLU A 398 0.38 4.79 -50.66
CA GLU A 398 1.69 4.15 -50.64
C GLU A 398 2.45 4.39 -51.94
N GLU A 399 1.80 4.15 -53.07
CA GLU A 399 2.34 4.38 -54.43
C GLU A 399 2.72 5.87 -54.61
N LEU A 400 1.85 6.79 -54.14
CA LEU A 400 2.13 8.23 -54.20
C LEU A 400 3.41 8.59 -53.48
N PHE A 401 3.61 8.07 -52.25
CA PHE A 401 4.83 8.34 -51.48
C PHE A 401 6.05 7.64 -52.08
N MET A 402 5.88 6.47 -52.65
CA MET A 402 6.96 5.76 -53.34
C MET A 402 7.44 6.53 -54.58
N ASN A 403 6.51 7.00 -55.41
CA ASN A 403 6.79 7.71 -56.66
C ASN A 403 7.28 9.14 -56.42
N ALA A 404 6.90 9.75 -55.28
CA ALA A 404 7.36 11.09 -54.91
C ALA A 404 8.86 11.14 -54.53
N GLY A 405 9.48 10.01 -54.24
CA GLY A 405 10.89 9.92 -53.91
C GLY A 405 11.29 10.83 -52.73
N PHE A 406 12.21 11.77 -52.97
CA PHE A 406 12.73 12.65 -51.91
C PHE A 406 11.95 13.96 -51.76
N THR A 407 10.82 14.14 -52.49
CA THR A 407 9.96 15.33 -52.42
C THR A 407 8.49 14.94 -52.21
N PRO A 408 8.16 14.26 -51.08
CA PRO A 408 6.83 13.76 -50.82
C PRO A 408 5.82 14.92 -50.62
N PRO A 409 4.52 14.66 -50.91
CA PRO A 409 3.44 15.59 -50.61
C PRO A 409 3.27 15.74 -49.07
N SER A 410 2.73 16.89 -48.68
CA SER A 410 2.32 17.09 -47.27
C SER A 410 1.07 16.27 -46.93
N LYS A 411 0.82 16.07 -45.66
CA LYS A 411 -0.40 15.40 -45.17
C LYS A 411 -1.67 16.07 -45.69
N GLU A 412 -1.69 17.39 -45.75
CA GLU A 412 -2.82 18.19 -46.23
C GLU A 412 -3.09 17.95 -47.71
N GLU A 413 -2.03 17.90 -48.53
CA GLU A 413 -2.14 17.59 -49.96
C GLU A 413 -2.68 16.20 -50.20
N VAL A 414 -2.24 15.19 -49.40
CA VAL A 414 -2.77 13.81 -49.48
C VAL A 414 -4.23 13.78 -49.08
N ILE A 415 -4.65 14.47 -48.02
CA ILE A 415 -6.04 14.53 -47.57
C ILE A 415 -6.92 15.22 -48.65
N THR A 416 -6.43 16.28 -49.27
CA THR A 416 -7.12 16.98 -50.33
C THR A 416 -7.31 16.07 -51.55
N LYS A 417 -6.31 15.26 -51.90
CA LYS A 417 -6.34 14.39 -53.10
C LYS A 417 -7.18 13.13 -52.91
N PHE A 418 -7.14 12.48 -51.72
CA PHE A 418 -7.80 11.19 -51.50
C PHE A 418 -8.98 11.26 -50.52
N GLY A 419 -9.33 12.46 -50.05
CA GLY A 419 -10.48 12.70 -49.18
C GLY A 419 -10.25 12.33 -47.70
N PRO A 420 -11.35 12.46 -46.88
CA PRO A 420 -11.26 12.29 -45.41
C PRO A 420 -10.76 10.91 -44.94
N ALA A 421 -10.96 9.85 -45.72
CA ALA A 421 -10.49 8.49 -45.42
C ALA A 421 -8.93 8.45 -45.28
N SER A 422 -8.21 9.35 -45.93
CA SER A 422 -6.75 9.46 -45.81
C SER A 422 -6.28 9.75 -44.37
N LYS A 423 -7.12 10.42 -43.55
CA LYS A 423 -6.81 10.73 -42.15
C LYS A 423 -6.64 9.46 -41.30
N THR A 424 -7.34 8.39 -41.66
CA THR A 424 -7.25 7.08 -40.98
C THR A 424 -6.26 6.15 -41.66
N VAL A 425 -6.08 6.27 -42.99
CA VAL A 425 -5.19 5.41 -43.77
C VAL A 425 -3.70 5.80 -43.58
N ILE A 426 -3.36 7.08 -43.48
CA ILE A 426 -1.95 7.50 -43.25
C ILE A 426 -1.39 6.91 -41.96
N PRO A 427 -2.06 7.01 -40.78
CA PRO A 427 -1.60 6.35 -39.56
C PRO A 427 -1.47 4.81 -39.71
N LEU A 428 -2.35 4.17 -40.46
CA LEU A 428 -2.26 2.75 -40.74
C LEU A 428 -0.99 2.40 -41.52
N LEU A 429 -0.66 3.17 -42.58
CA LEU A 429 0.57 2.97 -43.35
C LEU A 429 1.85 3.21 -42.53
N VAL A 430 1.80 4.16 -41.60
CA VAL A 430 2.88 4.40 -40.62
C VAL A 430 3.02 3.20 -39.68
N GLU A 431 1.92 2.69 -39.17
CA GLU A 431 1.89 1.52 -38.27
C GLU A 431 2.36 0.24 -38.99
N GLN A 432 2.04 0.10 -40.27
CA GLN A 432 2.56 -0.97 -41.13
C GLN A 432 4.03 -0.77 -41.55
N LYS A 433 4.67 0.30 -41.11
CA LYS A 433 6.05 0.66 -41.47
C LYS A 433 6.27 0.85 -43.00
N LYS A 434 5.21 1.12 -43.74
CA LYS A 434 5.27 1.39 -45.18
C LYS A 434 5.73 2.82 -45.45
N ILE A 435 5.24 3.76 -44.64
CA ILE A 435 5.70 5.16 -44.62
C ILE A 435 6.21 5.51 -43.22
N VAL A 436 7.11 6.48 -43.15
CA VAL A 436 7.72 6.96 -41.91
C VAL A 436 7.49 8.45 -41.76
N GLU A 437 7.03 8.90 -40.61
CA GLU A 437 6.94 10.31 -40.26
C GLU A 437 8.34 10.80 -39.85
N VAL A 438 8.95 11.62 -40.71
CA VAL A 438 10.30 12.18 -40.49
C VAL A 438 10.23 13.45 -39.65
N GLU A 439 9.21 14.26 -39.88
CA GLU A 439 8.84 15.47 -39.12
C GLU A 439 7.32 15.52 -39.08
N LYS A 440 6.75 16.27 -38.12
CA LYS A 440 5.29 16.38 -37.96
C LYS A 440 4.59 16.75 -39.27
N GLY A 441 3.83 15.79 -39.81
CA GLY A 441 3.08 15.94 -41.06
C GLY A 441 3.90 15.72 -42.33
N LEU A 442 5.18 15.36 -42.24
CA LEU A 442 6.06 15.05 -43.36
C LEU A 442 6.40 13.54 -43.34
N TYR A 443 5.90 12.81 -44.33
CA TYR A 443 6.05 11.35 -44.44
C TYR A 443 6.89 10.98 -45.65
N PHE A 444 7.72 9.93 -45.50
CA PHE A 444 8.48 9.31 -46.60
C PHE A 444 8.18 7.82 -46.68
N HIS A 445 8.25 7.27 -47.87
CA HIS A 445 8.17 5.82 -48.02
C HIS A 445 9.41 5.14 -47.44
N ALA A 446 9.22 4.04 -46.67
CA ALA A 446 10.31 3.39 -45.96
C ALA A 446 11.47 2.96 -46.89
N LYS A 447 11.17 2.38 -48.06
CA LYS A 447 12.18 1.99 -49.04
C LYS A 447 13.00 3.19 -49.56
N ILE A 448 12.36 4.37 -49.69
CA ILE A 448 13.09 5.57 -50.13
C ILE A 448 14.08 6.02 -49.04
N LEU A 449 13.71 5.92 -47.77
CA LEU A 449 14.64 6.22 -46.66
C LEU A 449 15.80 5.21 -46.59
N ASP A 450 15.52 3.93 -46.84
CA ASP A 450 16.58 2.91 -46.89
C ASP A 450 17.55 3.13 -48.05
N THR A 451 17.04 3.46 -49.24
CA THR A 451 17.89 3.86 -50.38
C THR A 451 18.74 5.09 -50.03
N LEU A 452 18.12 6.05 -49.32
CA LEU A 452 18.84 7.26 -48.93
C LEU A 452 19.94 7.01 -47.89
N LYS A 453 19.75 6.07 -46.97
CA LYS A 453 20.78 5.63 -46.03
C LYS A 453 21.99 5.07 -46.77
N GLU A 454 21.76 4.22 -47.78
CA GLU A 454 22.87 3.68 -48.58
C GLU A 454 23.60 4.78 -49.36
N ASN A 455 22.89 5.70 -49.98
CA ASN A 455 23.45 6.82 -50.67
C ASN A 455 24.33 7.72 -49.78
N ILE A 456 23.86 7.99 -48.56
CA ILE A 456 24.63 8.75 -47.56
C ILE A 456 25.86 7.97 -47.11
N ARG A 457 25.74 6.65 -46.89
CA ARG A 457 26.84 5.80 -46.48
C ARG A 457 27.94 5.79 -47.55
N GLU A 458 27.56 5.64 -48.82
CA GLU A 458 28.50 5.71 -49.93
C GLU A 458 29.14 7.09 -50.09
N TYR A 459 28.35 8.16 -49.97
CA TYR A 459 28.88 9.48 -50.09
C TYR A 459 29.96 9.75 -49.02
N ILE A 460 29.60 9.46 -47.73
CA ILE A 460 30.54 9.73 -46.64
C ILE A 460 31.79 8.90 -46.73
N LYS A 461 31.69 7.65 -47.22
CA LYS A 461 32.88 6.80 -47.47
C LYS A 461 33.80 7.33 -48.58
N LYS A 462 33.24 7.95 -49.62
CA LYS A 462 34.02 8.42 -50.80
C LYS A 462 34.49 9.87 -50.65
N GLN A 463 33.71 10.73 -50.05
CA GLN A 463 33.92 12.17 -50.05
C GLN A 463 34.02 12.80 -48.65
N GLY A 464 33.87 12.01 -47.60
CA GLY A 464 33.94 12.50 -46.23
C GLY A 464 32.58 13.04 -45.68
N PRO A 465 32.59 13.75 -44.56
CA PRO A 465 31.41 14.24 -43.90
C PRO A 465 30.44 15.02 -44.80
N ILE A 466 29.14 14.84 -44.65
CA ILE A 466 28.13 15.44 -45.49
C ILE A 466 27.44 16.65 -44.80
N GLY A 467 27.42 17.81 -45.44
CA GLY A 467 26.67 18.98 -45.02
C GLY A 467 25.32 19.08 -45.74
N VAL A 468 24.51 20.06 -45.34
CA VAL A 468 23.16 20.28 -45.90
C VAL A 468 23.22 20.58 -47.40
N ALA A 469 24.24 21.30 -47.88
CA ALA A 469 24.38 21.64 -49.32
C ALA A 469 24.63 20.36 -50.12
N GLN A 470 25.64 19.57 -49.73
CA GLN A 470 25.98 18.29 -50.39
C GLN A 470 24.83 17.28 -50.34
N PHE A 471 24.09 17.25 -49.22
CA PHE A 471 22.91 16.38 -49.12
C PHE A 471 21.79 16.78 -50.08
N ARG A 472 21.58 18.10 -50.27
CA ARG A 472 20.64 18.62 -51.28
C ARG A 472 21.04 18.22 -52.72
N ASP A 473 22.33 18.32 -53.01
CA ASP A 473 22.85 17.94 -54.32
C ASP A 473 22.70 16.42 -54.57
N LEU A 474 22.98 15.61 -53.54
CA LEU A 474 22.82 14.17 -53.58
C LEU A 474 21.35 13.74 -53.81
N THR A 475 20.43 14.43 -53.14
CA THR A 475 19.00 14.05 -53.17
C THR A 475 18.20 14.86 -54.18
N LYS A 476 18.78 15.91 -54.81
CA LYS A 476 18.10 16.88 -55.70
C LYS A 476 16.82 17.47 -55.07
N THR A 477 16.88 17.74 -53.76
CA THR A 477 15.72 18.27 -53.01
C THR A 477 15.96 19.71 -52.53
N SER A 478 14.89 20.37 -52.06
CA SER A 478 14.97 21.66 -51.42
C SER A 478 15.37 21.51 -49.94
N ARG A 479 15.80 22.63 -49.35
CA ARG A 479 16.13 22.69 -47.89
C ARG A 479 14.99 22.25 -47.00
N LYS A 480 13.72 22.45 -47.45
CA LYS A 480 12.50 22.01 -46.76
C LYS A 480 12.47 20.52 -46.42
N TYR A 481 13.05 19.66 -47.31
CA TYR A 481 13.10 18.23 -47.11
C TYR A 481 14.45 17.75 -46.55
N ALA A 482 15.54 18.42 -46.97
CA ALA A 482 16.91 18.03 -46.62
C ALA A 482 17.17 18.13 -45.11
N VAL A 483 16.73 19.21 -44.48
CA VAL A 483 16.98 19.42 -43.03
C VAL A 483 16.24 18.40 -42.18
N PRO A 484 14.89 18.20 -42.31
CA PRO A 484 14.20 17.18 -41.57
C PRO A 484 14.75 15.76 -41.74
N LEU A 485 15.16 15.39 -42.96
CA LEU A 485 15.77 14.09 -43.24
C LEU A 485 17.07 13.89 -42.48
N LEU A 486 17.94 14.89 -42.47
CA LEU A 486 19.21 14.84 -41.74
C LEU A 486 18.99 14.80 -40.23
N GLU A 487 18.03 15.55 -39.70
CA GLU A 487 17.65 15.49 -38.27
C GLU A 487 17.03 14.14 -37.89
N TYR A 488 16.22 13.57 -38.77
CA TYR A 488 15.69 12.21 -38.60
C TYR A 488 16.81 11.17 -38.53
N PHE A 489 17.82 11.23 -39.43
CA PHE A 489 18.95 10.30 -39.40
C PHE A 489 19.82 10.48 -38.16
N ASP A 490 19.97 11.70 -37.64
CA ASP A 490 20.62 11.96 -36.36
C ASP A 490 19.79 11.36 -35.21
N ALA A 491 18.47 11.50 -35.22
CA ALA A 491 17.56 11.00 -34.19
C ALA A 491 17.53 9.46 -34.10
N ILE A 492 17.63 8.76 -35.25
CA ILE A 492 17.70 7.29 -35.27
C ILE A 492 19.13 6.74 -35.09
N HIS A 493 20.10 7.59 -34.72
CA HIS A 493 21.50 7.24 -34.52
C HIS A 493 22.17 6.62 -35.76
N PHE A 494 21.73 7.00 -36.95
CA PHE A 494 22.41 6.61 -38.20
C PHE A 494 23.55 7.56 -38.51
N THR A 495 23.36 8.87 -38.23
CA THR A 495 24.38 9.89 -38.35
C THR A 495 24.52 10.66 -37.05
N LYS A 496 25.65 11.40 -36.93
CA LYS A 496 25.91 12.34 -35.84
C LYS A 496 26.31 13.68 -36.40
N ARG A 497 25.63 14.74 -35.94
CA ARG A 497 25.96 16.11 -36.27
C ARG A 497 27.27 16.54 -35.59
N THR A 498 28.22 17.07 -36.36
CA THR A 498 29.49 17.63 -35.89
C THR A 498 29.67 18.95 -36.56
N GLY A 499 29.32 20.08 -35.87
CA GLY A 499 29.24 21.40 -36.45
C GLY A 499 28.18 21.49 -37.55
N ASP A 500 28.61 21.84 -38.81
CA ASP A 500 27.70 21.95 -39.94
C ASP A 500 27.61 20.70 -40.81
N VAL A 501 28.34 19.63 -40.45
CA VAL A 501 28.38 18.39 -41.20
C VAL A 501 27.93 17.22 -40.34
N ARG A 502 27.69 16.06 -40.98
CA ARG A 502 27.34 14.78 -40.33
C ARG A 502 28.31 13.69 -40.72
N ILE A 503 28.56 12.82 -39.75
CA ILE A 503 29.37 11.61 -39.89
C ILE A 503 28.50 10.38 -39.63
N LEU A 504 28.89 9.24 -40.14
CA LEU A 504 28.24 7.95 -39.76
C LEU A 504 28.56 7.59 -38.31
N LEU A 505 27.60 6.97 -37.61
CA LEU A 505 27.78 6.37 -36.31
C LEU A 505 28.07 4.90 -36.38
#